data_80d005846d792ef1907f0780f576c121
#
_entry.id   80d005846d792ef1907f0780f576c121
#
_cell.length_a   1.000
_cell.length_b   1.000
_cell.length_c   1.000
_cell.angle_alpha   90.00
_cell.angle_beta   90.00
_cell.angle_gamma   90.00
#
_symmetry.space_group_name_H-M   'P 1'
#
loop_
_entity.id
_entity.type
_entity.pdbx_description
1 polymer ?
#
loop_
_entity_poly.entity_id
_entity_poly.type
_entity_poly.pdbx_seq_one_letter_code
_entity_poly.pdbx_strand_id
1 'polypeptide(L)'
;MRRSRSSAVGGGISVGDLSVFLSYASQYAKPFNEISGVVTELQNALACAARVFSLLDEDDRVPDKENAAVLSPKGTVDLKDVCFRYVPDRPLIEGFNLHVKPGQRIAIVGPTGCGKTTMINLLMRFYDVNSGAILVDGTDIRDATRHSLRKSFGMVLQDTWLKAGTIRDNIAYGRPDASEEDVIAAAKAAHAHSFIRRLPDGYDTVITENGGNISQGQKQLLCIARV
;
A
#
# COMPACT_ATOMS: atom_id res chain seq x y z
N MET A 1 35.39 6.20 -74.86
CA MET A 1 34.63 6.11 -73.60
C MET A 1 34.44 7.52 -73.02
N ARG A 2 33.26 8.13 -73.25
CA ARG A 2 32.91 9.44 -72.68
C ARG A 2 32.29 9.23 -71.30
N ARG A 3 32.97 9.73 -70.27
CA ARG A 3 32.34 9.81 -68.94
C ARG A 3 31.38 11.01 -68.96
N SER A 4 30.10 10.74 -68.87
CA SER A 4 29.08 11.75 -68.63
C SER A 4 29.19 12.26 -67.19
N ARG A 5 29.74 13.43 -67.02
CA ARG A 5 29.61 14.18 -65.76
C ARG A 5 28.19 14.76 -65.73
N SER A 6 27.32 14.20 -64.98
CA SER A 6 26.03 14.82 -64.66
C SER A 6 26.27 15.98 -63.69
N SER A 7 26.20 17.20 -64.21
CA SER A 7 26.20 18.40 -63.39
C SER A 7 24.86 18.53 -62.73
N ALA A 8 24.84 18.57 -61.40
CA ALA A 8 23.64 18.91 -60.66
C ALA A 8 23.47 20.45 -60.68
N VAL A 9 22.36 20.87 -61.31
CA VAL A 9 21.77 22.22 -61.23
C VAL A 9 22.72 23.42 -61.23
N GLY A 10 22.98 23.96 -62.42
CA GLY A 10 23.26 25.41 -62.67
C GLY A 10 24.50 26.08 -62.08
N GLY A 11 25.37 25.41 -61.39
CA GLY A 11 26.57 26.05 -60.86
C GLY A 11 27.61 25.02 -60.43
N GLY A 12 28.41 24.53 -61.33
CA GLY A 12 29.76 23.92 -61.16
C GLY A 12 30.03 22.89 -60.02
N ILE A 13 29.06 22.47 -59.24
CA ILE A 13 29.23 21.55 -58.11
C ILE A 13 29.02 20.11 -58.61
N SER A 14 29.98 19.23 -58.36
CA SER A 14 29.85 17.81 -58.71
C SER A 14 28.95 17.07 -57.68
N VAL A 15 28.39 15.95 -58.06
CA VAL A 15 27.63 15.05 -57.15
C VAL A 15 28.49 14.62 -55.95
N GLY A 16 29.81 14.48 -56.17
CA GLY A 16 30.75 14.20 -55.08
C GLY A 16 30.86 15.33 -54.05
N ASP A 17 30.98 16.59 -54.56
CA ASP A 17 31.06 17.77 -53.67
C ASP A 17 29.77 17.95 -52.88
N LEU A 18 28.61 17.69 -53.47
CA LEU A 18 27.31 17.72 -52.78
C LEU A 18 27.23 16.64 -51.64
N SER A 19 27.70 15.43 -51.95
CA SER A 19 27.74 14.35 -50.92
C SER A 19 28.65 14.71 -49.75
N VAL A 20 29.82 15.29 -50.04
CA VAL A 20 30.78 15.76 -49.01
C VAL A 20 30.16 16.88 -48.18
N PHE A 21 29.51 17.84 -48.84
CA PHE A 21 28.83 18.94 -48.13
C PHE A 21 27.73 18.46 -47.22
N LEU A 22 26.87 17.54 -47.67
CA LEU A 22 25.80 16.93 -46.85
C LEU A 22 26.38 16.15 -45.65
N SER A 23 27.50 15.44 -45.86
CA SER A 23 28.20 14.73 -44.79
C SER A 23 28.71 15.70 -43.70
N TYR A 24 29.37 16.80 -44.12
CA TYR A 24 29.81 17.80 -43.17
C TYR A 24 28.65 18.52 -42.48
N ALA A 25 27.58 18.85 -43.21
CA ALA A 25 26.39 19.44 -42.61
C ALA A 25 25.76 18.51 -41.54
N SER A 26 25.66 17.20 -41.82
CA SER A 26 25.19 16.21 -40.85
C SER A 26 26.13 16.09 -39.64
N GLN A 27 27.44 16.05 -39.87
CA GLN A 27 28.41 16.04 -38.77
C GLN A 27 28.37 17.30 -37.90
N TYR A 28 28.15 18.46 -38.52
CA TYR A 28 27.99 19.71 -37.79
C TYR A 28 26.70 19.77 -36.98
N ALA A 29 25.62 19.21 -37.50
CA ALA A 29 24.31 19.14 -36.79
C ALA A 29 24.28 18.12 -35.63
N LYS A 30 25.10 17.07 -35.69
CA LYS A 30 25.12 15.99 -34.72
C LYS A 30 25.29 16.42 -33.25
N PRO A 31 26.29 17.30 -32.89
CA PRO A 31 26.44 17.75 -31.50
C PRO A 31 25.22 18.53 -30.99
N PHE A 32 24.54 19.30 -31.83
CA PHE A 32 23.35 20.05 -31.42
C PHE A 32 22.16 19.11 -31.10
N ASN A 33 22.01 18.05 -31.89
CA ASN A 33 20.99 17.02 -31.60
C ASN A 33 21.31 16.24 -30.32
N GLU A 34 22.60 15.92 -30.09
CA GLU A 34 23.04 15.25 -28.86
C GLU A 34 22.78 16.14 -27.64
N ILE A 35 23.11 17.42 -27.69
CA ILE A 35 22.83 18.39 -26.62
C ILE A 35 21.33 18.48 -26.35
N SER A 36 20.52 18.58 -27.41
CA SER A 36 19.05 18.60 -27.27
C SER A 36 18.52 17.35 -26.57
N GLY A 37 19.05 16.17 -26.90
CA GLY A 37 18.74 14.90 -26.22
C GLY A 37 19.09 14.94 -24.74
N VAL A 38 20.31 15.37 -24.39
CA VAL A 38 20.77 15.47 -23.01
C VAL A 38 19.92 16.45 -22.20
N VAL A 39 19.53 17.59 -22.78
CA VAL A 39 18.64 18.55 -22.11
C VAL A 39 17.29 17.91 -21.76
N THR A 40 16.72 17.13 -22.69
CA THR A 40 15.45 16.41 -22.44
C THR A 40 15.61 15.37 -21.34
N GLU A 41 16.69 14.60 -21.34
CA GLU A 41 16.98 13.63 -20.28
C GLU A 41 17.16 14.30 -18.93
N LEU A 42 17.86 15.43 -18.88
CA LEU A 42 18.02 16.21 -17.65
C LEU A 42 16.68 16.72 -17.12
N GLN A 43 15.81 17.24 -17.99
CA GLN A 43 14.48 17.69 -17.58
C GLN A 43 13.65 16.52 -16.98
N ASN A 44 13.70 15.35 -17.60
CA ASN A 44 13.03 14.16 -17.09
C ASN A 44 13.61 13.72 -15.74
N ALA A 45 14.94 13.73 -15.59
CA ALA A 45 15.61 13.39 -14.33
C ALA A 45 15.23 14.39 -13.22
N LEU A 46 15.19 15.69 -13.51
CA LEU A 46 14.75 16.71 -12.56
C LEU A 46 13.29 16.55 -12.17
N ALA A 47 12.40 16.23 -13.11
CA ALA A 47 10.99 15.95 -12.81
C ALA A 47 10.82 14.71 -11.92
N CYS A 48 11.60 13.65 -12.16
CA CYS A 48 11.61 12.47 -11.30
C CYS A 48 12.16 12.78 -9.91
N ALA A 49 13.27 13.53 -9.84
CA ALA A 49 13.86 13.95 -8.56
C ALA A 49 12.87 14.81 -7.76
N ALA A 50 12.19 15.76 -8.39
CA ALA A 50 11.18 16.59 -7.74
C ALA A 50 10.05 15.75 -7.10
N ARG A 51 9.60 14.69 -7.78
CA ARG A 51 8.59 13.77 -7.21
C ARG A 51 9.11 12.98 -6.02
N VAL A 52 10.36 12.54 -6.06
CA VAL A 52 11.00 11.82 -4.95
C VAL A 52 11.16 12.75 -3.75
N PHE A 53 11.67 13.96 -3.97
CA PHE A 53 11.82 14.95 -2.89
C PHE A 53 10.47 15.39 -2.33
N SER A 54 9.46 15.60 -3.18
CA SER A 54 8.10 15.89 -2.71
C SER A 54 7.57 14.82 -1.77
N LEU A 55 7.86 13.53 -2.04
CA LEU A 55 7.49 12.43 -1.12
C LEU A 55 8.32 12.41 0.17
N LEU A 56 9.61 12.74 0.08
CA LEU A 56 10.50 12.78 1.25
C LEU A 56 10.22 13.99 2.15
N ASP A 57 9.75 15.08 1.55
CA ASP A 57 9.39 16.32 2.25
C ASP A 57 7.92 16.32 2.74
N GLU A 58 7.16 15.24 2.43
CA GLU A 58 5.80 15.07 2.99
C GLU A 58 5.90 15.03 4.51
N ASP A 59 5.07 15.81 5.16
CA ASP A 59 4.98 15.83 6.62
C ASP A 59 4.69 14.43 7.15
N ASP A 60 5.42 14.04 8.18
CA ASP A 60 5.07 12.86 8.97
C ASP A 60 3.63 12.98 9.46
N ARG A 61 2.99 11.82 9.70
CA ARG A 61 1.63 11.79 10.27
C ARG A 61 1.50 12.79 11.42
N VAL A 62 0.33 13.40 11.54
CA VAL A 62 -0.01 14.23 12.70
C VAL A 62 0.37 13.47 13.99
N PRO A 63 1.25 13.99 14.85
CA PRO A 63 1.67 13.31 16.06
C PRO A 63 0.49 13.04 16.99
N ASP A 64 0.62 12.03 17.85
CA ASP A 64 -0.34 11.83 18.93
C ASP A 64 -0.21 13.01 19.92
N LYS A 65 -1.31 13.32 20.62
CA LYS A 65 -1.28 14.38 21.63
C LYS A 65 -0.26 14.05 22.72
N GLU A 66 0.42 15.05 23.28
CA GLU A 66 1.43 14.85 24.34
C GLU A 66 0.92 14.03 25.54
N ASN A 67 -0.37 14.19 25.88
CA ASN A 67 -1.03 13.46 26.96
C ASN A 67 -1.99 12.39 26.47
N ALA A 68 -1.71 11.77 25.28
CA ALA A 68 -2.56 10.74 24.74
C ALA A 68 -2.64 9.51 25.64
N ALA A 69 -3.86 9.05 25.91
CA ALA A 69 -4.13 7.89 26.75
C ALA A 69 -3.63 6.59 26.11
N VAL A 70 -3.12 5.68 26.92
CA VAL A 70 -2.85 4.30 26.51
C VAL A 70 -4.11 3.49 26.73
N LEU A 71 -4.72 2.97 25.65
CA LEU A 71 -5.92 2.17 25.72
C LEU A 71 -5.62 0.73 26.14
N SER A 72 -6.50 0.19 26.99
CA SER A 72 -6.62 -1.23 27.29
C SER A 72 -8.10 -1.61 27.25
N PRO A 73 -8.69 -1.68 26.07
CA PRO A 73 -10.13 -1.68 25.89
C PRO A 73 -10.79 -3.00 26.33
N LYS A 74 -11.99 -2.86 26.89
CA LYS A 74 -12.91 -3.96 27.23
C LYS A 74 -13.83 -4.34 26.08
N GLY A 75 -13.90 -3.48 25.06
CA GLY A 75 -14.56 -3.76 23.79
C GLY A 75 -15.87 -3.03 23.52
N THR A 76 -16.18 -1.93 24.22
CA THR A 76 -17.26 -1.02 23.84
C THR A 76 -16.78 -0.05 22.77
N VAL A 77 -17.54 0.10 21.69
CA VAL A 77 -17.25 1.07 20.61
C VAL A 77 -18.47 1.91 20.33
N ASP A 78 -18.30 3.23 20.40
CA ASP A 78 -19.36 4.21 20.11
C ASP A 78 -18.94 5.10 18.96
N LEU A 79 -19.78 5.19 17.93
CA LEU A 79 -19.68 6.19 16.90
C LEU A 79 -20.80 7.19 17.12
N LYS A 80 -20.47 8.45 17.28
CA LYS A 80 -21.41 9.53 17.59
C LYS A 80 -21.35 10.57 16.50
N ASP A 81 -22.41 10.66 15.71
CA ASP A 81 -22.62 11.65 14.67
C ASP A 81 -21.44 11.79 13.70
N VAL A 82 -20.85 10.63 13.34
CA VAL A 82 -19.63 10.56 12.53
C VAL A 82 -19.91 10.99 11.10
N CYS A 83 -19.15 12.03 10.67
CA CYS A 83 -19.12 12.43 9.26
C CYS A 83 -17.69 12.28 8.72
N PHE A 84 -17.59 11.80 7.49
CA PHE A 84 -16.29 11.63 6.83
C PHE A 84 -16.39 11.79 5.31
N ARG A 85 -15.36 12.42 4.76
CA ARG A 85 -15.13 12.58 3.31
C ARG A 85 -13.63 12.59 3.03
N TYR A 86 -13.21 11.96 1.94
CA TYR A 86 -11.84 12.04 1.46
C TYR A 86 -11.58 13.35 0.71
N VAL A 87 -12.60 13.86 0.02
CA VAL A 87 -12.54 15.08 -0.78
C VAL A 87 -13.63 16.04 -0.29
N PRO A 88 -13.34 17.34 -0.12
CA PRO A 88 -14.27 18.32 0.45
C PRO A 88 -15.68 18.30 -0.13
N ASP A 89 -15.79 18.13 -1.44
CA ASP A 89 -17.06 18.25 -2.18
C ASP A 89 -17.81 16.91 -2.31
N ARG A 90 -17.29 15.81 -1.72
CA ARG A 90 -17.91 14.48 -1.85
C ARG A 90 -18.08 13.80 -0.50
N PRO A 91 -19.20 14.02 0.20
CA PRO A 91 -19.49 13.34 1.45
C PRO A 91 -19.60 11.82 1.20
N LEU A 92 -19.11 11.02 2.15
CA LEU A 92 -19.15 9.56 2.08
C LEU A 92 -19.90 8.96 3.27
N ILE A 93 -19.72 9.52 4.45
CA ILE A 93 -20.40 9.11 5.67
C ILE A 93 -20.95 10.39 6.29
N GLU A 94 -22.25 10.41 6.63
CA GLU A 94 -22.93 11.56 7.20
C GLU A 94 -23.78 11.13 8.40
N GLY A 95 -23.53 11.75 9.55
CA GLY A 95 -24.33 11.59 10.77
C GLY A 95 -24.43 10.13 11.26
N PHE A 96 -23.37 9.32 11.07
CA PHE A 96 -23.43 7.90 11.38
C PHE A 96 -23.30 7.65 12.88
N ASN A 97 -24.28 6.92 13.42
CA ASN A 97 -24.34 6.55 14.83
C ASN A 97 -24.37 5.03 14.99
N LEU A 98 -23.53 4.49 15.89
CA LEU A 98 -23.49 3.07 16.20
C LEU A 98 -22.98 2.87 17.63
N HIS A 99 -23.64 2.00 18.37
CA HIS A 99 -23.18 1.55 19.68
C HIS A 99 -22.94 0.05 19.67
N VAL A 100 -21.73 -0.38 19.97
CA VAL A 100 -21.30 -1.79 20.00
C VAL A 100 -20.92 -2.17 21.42
N LYS A 101 -21.53 -3.23 21.92
CA LYS A 101 -21.24 -3.81 23.24
C LYS A 101 -20.10 -4.84 23.15
N PRO A 102 -19.36 -5.08 24.25
CA PRO A 102 -18.36 -6.15 24.29
C PRO A 102 -18.92 -7.48 23.84
N GLY A 103 -18.19 -8.21 23.00
CA GLY A 103 -18.59 -9.51 22.47
C GLY A 103 -19.66 -9.47 21.38
N GLN A 104 -20.19 -8.32 21.03
CA GLN A 104 -21.20 -8.19 19.97
C GLN A 104 -20.56 -8.36 18.59
N ARG A 105 -21.25 -9.09 17.70
CA ARG A 105 -20.86 -9.22 16.30
C ARG A 105 -21.67 -8.25 15.44
N ILE A 106 -21.01 -7.47 14.63
CA ILE A 106 -21.60 -6.48 13.73
C ILE A 106 -21.26 -6.85 12.28
N ALA A 107 -22.28 -6.89 11.42
CA ALA A 107 -22.10 -7.00 9.99
C ALA A 107 -22.34 -5.63 9.33
N ILE A 108 -21.35 -5.13 8.59
CA ILE A 108 -21.48 -3.91 7.78
C ILE A 108 -21.77 -4.34 6.35
N VAL A 109 -22.99 -4.06 5.90
CA VAL A 109 -23.47 -4.44 4.57
C VAL A 109 -23.80 -3.22 3.72
N GLY A 110 -23.68 -3.34 2.41
CA GLY A 110 -23.97 -2.27 1.48
C GLY A 110 -23.29 -2.47 0.12
N PRO A 111 -23.67 -1.70 -0.91
CA PRO A 111 -23.08 -1.77 -2.24
C PRO A 111 -21.58 -1.38 -2.23
N THR A 112 -20.89 -1.69 -3.32
CA THR A 112 -19.50 -1.26 -3.50
C THR A 112 -19.42 0.27 -3.49
N GLY A 113 -18.42 0.81 -2.77
CA GLY A 113 -18.22 2.27 -2.66
C GLY A 113 -19.03 2.97 -1.57
N CYS A 114 -19.90 2.29 -0.82
CA CYS A 114 -20.70 2.93 0.26
C CYS A 114 -19.92 3.22 1.57
N GLY A 115 -18.60 3.04 1.58
CA GLY A 115 -17.77 3.39 2.76
C GLY A 115 -17.50 2.27 3.76
N LYS A 116 -17.79 0.98 3.46
CA LYS A 116 -17.52 -0.14 4.40
C LYS A 116 -16.06 -0.21 4.85
N THR A 117 -15.14 -0.19 3.91
CA THR A 117 -13.69 -0.19 4.20
C THR A 117 -13.26 1.10 4.87
N THR A 118 -13.87 2.24 4.50
CA THR A 118 -13.63 3.53 5.14
C THR A 118 -13.98 3.49 6.63
N MET A 119 -15.08 2.85 6.99
CA MET A 119 -15.46 2.69 8.40
C MET A 119 -14.39 1.95 9.20
N ILE A 120 -13.81 0.88 8.65
CA ILE A 120 -12.71 0.13 9.27
C ILE A 120 -11.47 1.04 9.40
N ASN A 121 -11.16 1.80 8.34
CA ASN A 121 -10.03 2.73 8.34
C ASN A 121 -10.17 3.83 9.41
N LEU A 122 -11.39 4.33 9.64
CA LEU A 122 -11.68 5.30 10.69
C LEU A 122 -11.54 4.69 12.09
N LEU A 123 -12.02 3.46 12.30
CA LEU A 123 -11.85 2.73 13.57
C LEU A 123 -10.37 2.51 13.90
N MET A 124 -9.54 2.19 12.90
CA MET A 124 -8.08 2.03 13.05
C MET A 124 -7.33 3.36 13.09
N ARG A 125 -8.06 4.48 12.98
CA ARG A 125 -7.51 5.82 12.91
C ARG A 125 -6.40 5.97 11.86
N PHE A 126 -6.65 5.43 10.64
CA PHE A 126 -5.86 5.78 9.46
C PHE A 126 -6.23 7.17 8.95
N TYR A 127 -7.46 7.59 9.24
CA TYR A 127 -7.97 8.94 9.02
C TYR A 127 -8.71 9.39 10.27
N ASP A 128 -8.64 10.67 10.58
CA ASP A 128 -9.48 11.28 11.61
C ASP A 128 -10.83 11.70 10.99
N VAL A 129 -11.92 11.63 11.76
CA VAL A 129 -13.26 12.03 11.30
C VAL A 129 -13.32 13.54 11.07
N ASN A 130 -14.12 14.00 10.09
CA ASN A 130 -14.31 15.42 9.85
C ASN A 130 -15.20 16.07 10.92
N SER A 131 -16.21 15.36 11.41
CA SER A 131 -17.02 15.75 12.57
C SER A 131 -17.55 14.52 13.29
N GLY A 132 -18.07 14.72 14.51
CA GLY A 132 -18.46 13.64 15.40
C GLY A 132 -17.28 13.04 16.15
N ALA A 133 -17.49 11.88 16.74
CA ALA A 133 -16.49 11.19 17.54
C ALA A 133 -16.60 9.67 17.44
N ILE A 134 -15.45 8.98 17.50
CA ILE A 134 -15.36 7.55 17.66
C ILE A 134 -14.74 7.30 19.04
N LEU A 135 -15.45 6.59 19.88
CA LEU A 135 -14.99 6.30 21.24
C LEU A 135 -14.78 4.79 21.42
N VAL A 136 -13.71 4.45 22.11
CA VAL A 136 -13.43 3.10 22.58
C VAL A 136 -13.43 3.12 24.11
N ASP A 137 -14.36 2.37 24.71
CA ASP A 137 -14.64 2.40 26.14
C ASP A 137 -14.79 3.82 26.74
N GLY A 138 -15.47 4.69 25.98
CA GLY A 138 -15.75 6.07 26.36
C GLY A 138 -14.62 7.07 26.08
N THR A 139 -13.44 6.61 25.63
CA THR A 139 -12.30 7.48 25.28
C THR A 139 -12.32 7.74 23.76
N ASP A 140 -12.27 9.00 23.36
CA ASP A 140 -12.15 9.36 21.94
C ASP A 140 -10.81 8.83 21.39
N ILE A 141 -10.85 8.16 20.25
CA ILE A 141 -9.65 7.60 19.62
C ILE A 141 -8.61 8.66 19.26
N ARG A 142 -9.02 9.94 19.14
CA ARG A 142 -8.13 11.08 18.91
C ARG A 142 -7.33 11.48 20.15
N ASP A 143 -7.82 11.09 21.33
CA ASP A 143 -7.17 11.33 22.63
C ASP A 143 -6.33 10.14 23.10
N ALA A 144 -6.30 9.08 22.32
CA ALA A 144 -5.51 7.88 22.56
C ALA A 144 -4.27 7.82 21.67
N THR A 145 -3.23 7.09 22.13
CA THR A 145 -2.09 6.79 21.26
C THR A 145 -2.50 5.83 20.15
N ARG A 146 -2.12 6.13 18.90
CA ARG A 146 -2.40 5.24 17.76
C ARG A 146 -1.84 3.83 17.96
N HIS A 147 -0.70 3.73 18.66
CA HIS A 147 -0.09 2.45 18.96
C HIS A 147 -1.00 1.57 19.84
N SER A 148 -1.50 2.11 20.98
CA SER A 148 -2.39 1.35 21.87
C SER A 148 -3.74 1.04 21.24
N LEU A 149 -4.30 1.99 20.47
CA LEU A 149 -5.53 1.80 19.71
C LEU A 149 -5.37 0.63 18.73
N ARG A 150 -4.37 0.68 17.85
CA ARG A 150 -4.16 -0.34 16.82
C ARG A 150 -3.79 -1.70 17.38
N LYS A 151 -3.04 -1.74 18.50
CA LYS A 151 -2.75 -2.98 19.21
C LYS A 151 -4.00 -3.67 19.76
N SER A 152 -5.09 -2.92 19.95
CA SER A 152 -6.37 -3.44 20.44
C SER A 152 -7.27 -4.01 19.36
N PHE A 153 -6.90 -3.88 18.09
CA PHE A 153 -7.64 -4.38 16.94
C PHE A 153 -6.83 -5.44 16.20
N GLY A 154 -7.47 -6.56 15.89
CA GLY A 154 -6.98 -7.50 14.90
C GLY A 154 -7.62 -7.21 13.54
N MET A 155 -6.81 -6.98 12.52
CA MET A 155 -7.31 -6.70 11.16
C MET A 155 -6.99 -7.85 10.21
N VAL A 156 -8.03 -8.44 9.64
CA VAL A 156 -7.91 -9.46 8.59
C VAL A 156 -8.35 -8.85 7.27
N LEU A 157 -7.41 -8.72 6.34
CA LEU A 157 -7.66 -8.18 5.01
C LEU A 157 -8.28 -9.23 4.09
N GLN A 158 -8.98 -8.77 3.06
CA GLN A 158 -9.50 -9.62 2.00
C GLN A 158 -8.35 -10.27 1.20
N ASP A 159 -7.32 -9.48 0.89
CA ASP A 159 -6.09 -9.96 0.26
C ASP A 159 -5.17 -10.51 1.35
N THR A 160 -4.99 -11.83 1.34
CA THR A 160 -4.16 -12.53 2.31
C THR A 160 -2.71 -12.54 1.84
N TRP A 161 -1.81 -12.00 2.66
CA TRP A 161 -0.38 -12.07 2.41
C TRP A 161 0.31 -12.97 3.43
N LEU A 162 1.14 -13.89 2.94
CA LEU A 162 1.98 -14.75 3.75
C LEU A 162 3.45 -14.56 3.34
N LYS A 163 4.32 -14.52 4.34
CA LYS A 163 5.76 -14.46 4.15
C LYS A 163 6.28 -15.84 3.76
N ALA A 164 7.27 -15.90 2.87
CA ALA A 164 8.03 -17.13 2.66
C ALA A 164 8.68 -17.58 3.97
N GLY A 165 8.49 -18.82 4.39
CA GLY A 165 8.92 -19.36 5.67
C GLY A 165 7.97 -20.42 6.18
N THR A 166 8.13 -20.87 7.42
CA THR A 166 7.26 -21.92 7.99
C THR A 166 5.86 -21.38 8.33
N ILE A 167 4.90 -22.30 8.48
CA ILE A 167 3.57 -21.97 9.01
C ILE A 167 3.70 -21.38 10.41
N ARG A 168 4.58 -21.94 11.25
CA ARG A 168 4.91 -21.44 12.59
C ARG A 168 5.32 -19.97 12.54
N ASP A 169 6.31 -19.62 11.69
CA ASP A 169 6.80 -18.24 11.55
C ASP A 169 5.72 -17.28 11.07
N ASN A 170 4.84 -17.76 10.21
CA ASN A 170 3.73 -16.96 9.72
C ASN A 170 2.68 -16.67 10.79
N ILE A 171 2.35 -17.62 11.67
CA ILE A 171 1.45 -17.40 12.78
C ILE A 171 2.09 -16.51 13.84
N ALA A 172 3.35 -16.77 14.19
CA ALA A 172 4.11 -15.98 15.16
C ALA A 172 4.52 -14.59 14.65
N TYR A 173 4.24 -14.24 13.38
CA TYR A 173 4.71 -13.00 12.78
C TYR A 173 4.31 -11.74 13.55
N GLY A 174 3.11 -11.71 14.14
CA GLY A 174 2.63 -10.60 14.95
C GLY A 174 3.25 -10.55 16.37
N ARG A 175 3.77 -11.69 16.86
CA ARG A 175 4.40 -11.84 18.17
C ARG A 175 5.58 -12.83 18.07
N PRO A 176 6.77 -12.35 17.67
CA PRO A 176 7.93 -13.21 17.41
C PRO A 176 8.43 -14.04 18.63
N ASP A 177 8.08 -13.61 19.84
CA ASP A 177 8.38 -14.27 21.12
C ASP A 177 7.29 -15.26 21.57
N ALA A 178 6.29 -15.54 20.72
CA ALA A 178 5.23 -16.50 21.04
C ALA A 178 5.80 -17.90 21.23
N SER A 179 5.35 -18.58 22.31
CA SER A 179 5.69 -19.99 22.55
C SER A 179 5.03 -20.91 21.52
N GLU A 180 5.49 -22.16 21.46
CA GLU A 180 4.86 -23.16 20.59
C GLU A 180 3.40 -23.40 20.97
N GLU A 181 3.11 -23.41 22.26
CA GLU A 181 1.76 -23.55 22.81
C GLU A 181 0.86 -22.40 22.37
N ASP A 182 1.37 -21.15 22.36
CA ASP A 182 0.64 -19.97 21.89
C ASP A 182 0.30 -20.09 20.41
N VAL A 183 1.27 -20.49 19.57
CA VAL A 183 1.07 -20.71 18.14
C VAL A 183 -0.01 -21.76 17.88
N ILE A 184 0.04 -22.88 18.61
CA ILE A 184 -0.96 -23.96 18.50
C ILE A 184 -2.33 -23.47 18.97
N ALA A 185 -2.38 -22.71 20.06
CA ALA A 185 -3.63 -22.15 20.59
C ALA A 185 -4.27 -21.17 19.58
N ALA A 186 -3.48 -20.27 19.00
CA ALA A 186 -3.94 -19.35 17.95
C ALA A 186 -4.46 -20.10 16.72
N ALA A 187 -3.72 -21.13 16.26
CA ALA A 187 -4.15 -21.96 15.15
C ALA A 187 -5.45 -22.72 15.44
N LYS A 188 -5.67 -23.19 16.67
CA LYS A 188 -6.92 -23.81 17.09
C LYS A 188 -8.07 -22.82 17.10
N ALA A 189 -7.86 -21.64 17.64
CA ALA A 189 -8.85 -20.56 17.67
C ALA A 189 -9.30 -20.14 16.28
N ALA A 190 -8.35 -20.08 15.33
CA ALA A 190 -8.61 -19.78 13.92
C ALA A 190 -9.10 -20.99 13.09
N HIS A 191 -9.33 -22.15 13.68
CA HIS A 191 -9.66 -23.41 12.99
C HIS A 191 -8.61 -23.86 11.96
N ALA A 192 -7.37 -23.39 12.05
CA ALA A 192 -6.28 -23.75 11.16
C ALA A 192 -5.58 -25.06 11.56
N HIS A 193 -5.57 -25.41 12.84
CA HIS A 193 -4.84 -26.56 13.40
C HIS A 193 -5.14 -27.89 12.69
N SER A 194 -6.41 -28.13 12.31
CA SER A 194 -6.85 -29.39 11.71
C SER A 194 -6.20 -29.63 10.34
N PHE A 195 -6.04 -28.61 9.50
CA PHE A 195 -5.39 -28.78 8.21
C PHE A 195 -3.87 -28.81 8.35
N ILE A 196 -3.30 -27.99 9.26
CA ILE A 196 -1.84 -27.96 9.49
C ILE A 196 -1.33 -29.35 9.87
N ARG A 197 -2.00 -30.04 10.76
CA ARG A 197 -1.63 -31.41 11.18
C ARG A 197 -1.69 -32.48 10.07
N ARG A 198 -2.40 -32.20 8.97
CA ARG A 198 -2.48 -33.11 7.81
C ARG A 198 -1.33 -32.89 6.82
N LEU A 199 -0.58 -31.80 6.97
CA LEU A 199 0.60 -31.56 6.16
C LEU A 199 1.75 -32.44 6.61
N PRO A 200 2.65 -32.88 5.71
CA PRO A 200 3.76 -33.76 6.05
C PRO A 200 4.63 -33.24 7.19
N ASP A 201 4.95 -31.93 7.15
CA ASP A 201 5.83 -31.27 8.12
C ASP A 201 5.04 -30.46 9.16
N GLY A 202 3.70 -30.54 9.17
CA GLY A 202 2.85 -29.84 10.13
C GLY A 202 3.12 -28.33 10.17
N TYR A 203 3.45 -27.81 11.36
CA TYR A 203 3.76 -26.40 11.58
C TYR A 203 5.08 -25.95 10.94
N ASP A 204 5.99 -26.87 10.64
CA ASP A 204 7.27 -26.60 10.01
C ASP A 204 7.19 -26.67 8.48
N THR A 205 5.99 -26.91 7.93
CA THR A 205 5.72 -26.85 6.49
C THR A 205 6.09 -25.46 5.96
N VAL A 206 7.00 -25.44 4.98
CA VAL A 206 7.46 -24.19 4.33
C VAL A 206 6.40 -23.69 3.36
N ILE A 207 6.00 -22.45 3.55
CA ILE A 207 5.13 -21.72 2.65
C ILE A 207 6.01 -20.99 1.64
N THR A 208 5.74 -21.20 0.35
CA THR A 208 6.39 -20.46 -0.73
C THR A 208 5.88 -19.03 -0.78
N GLU A 209 6.57 -18.17 -1.49
CA GLU A 209 6.16 -16.77 -1.65
C GLU A 209 4.69 -16.67 -2.09
N ASN A 210 3.91 -15.83 -1.40
CA ASN A 210 2.47 -15.71 -1.57
C ASN A 210 1.64 -16.99 -1.33
N GLY A 211 2.23 -18.02 -0.72
CA GLY A 211 1.51 -19.24 -0.33
C GLY A 211 1.04 -20.08 -1.53
N GLY A 212 1.84 -20.18 -2.59
CA GLY A 212 1.46 -20.93 -3.79
C GLY A 212 1.12 -22.40 -3.58
N ASN A 213 1.58 -22.98 -2.45
CA ASN A 213 1.39 -24.38 -2.10
C ASN A 213 0.20 -24.66 -1.14
N ILE A 214 -0.60 -23.65 -0.79
CA ILE A 214 -1.79 -23.78 0.05
C ILE A 214 -3.01 -23.08 -0.58
N SER A 215 -4.21 -23.55 -0.23
CA SER A 215 -5.44 -22.97 -0.77
C SER A 215 -5.74 -21.58 -0.21
N GLN A 216 -6.54 -20.77 -0.93
CA GLN A 216 -6.92 -19.43 -0.47
C GLN A 216 -7.63 -19.44 0.89
N GLY A 217 -8.48 -20.42 1.15
CA GLY A 217 -9.13 -20.56 2.45
C GLY A 217 -8.13 -20.87 3.57
N GLN A 218 -7.13 -21.72 3.31
CA GLN A 218 -6.05 -22.01 4.27
C GLN A 218 -5.21 -20.78 4.56
N LYS A 219 -4.90 -19.95 3.53
CA LYS A 219 -4.21 -18.66 3.70
C LYS A 219 -5.00 -17.76 4.64
N GLN A 220 -6.32 -17.63 4.46
CA GLN A 220 -7.16 -16.82 5.33
C GLN A 220 -7.11 -17.30 6.78
N LEU A 221 -7.21 -18.61 7.02
CA LEU A 221 -7.13 -19.16 8.38
C LEU A 221 -5.78 -18.87 9.04
N LEU A 222 -4.67 -18.92 8.30
CA LEU A 222 -3.35 -18.53 8.82
C LEU A 222 -3.27 -17.05 9.13
N CYS A 223 -3.83 -16.19 8.28
CA CYS A 223 -3.89 -14.75 8.54
C CYS A 223 -4.75 -14.42 9.76
N ILE A 224 -5.84 -15.16 10.00
CA ILE A 224 -6.67 -15.03 11.21
C ILE A 224 -5.88 -15.50 12.45
N ALA A 225 -5.12 -16.58 12.34
CA ALA A 225 -4.29 -17.08 13.45
C ALA A 225 -3.17 -16.12 13.86
N ARG A 226 -2.71 -15.25 12.94
CA ARG A 226 -1.66 -14.26 13.16
C ARG A 226 -2.10 -13.07 14.01
N VAL A 227 -3.38 -12.77 14.07
CA VAL A 227 -3.97 -11.57 14.69
C VAL A 227 -4.19 -11.74 16.19
#